data_73514472f904f44a49e6f5032558b056
#
_entry.id   73514472f904f44a49e6f5032558b056
#
_cell.length_a   1.000
_cell.length_b   1.000
_cell.length_c   1.000
_cell.angle_alpha   90.00
_cell.angle_beta   90.00
_cell.angle_gamma   90.00
#
_symmetry.space_group_name_H-M   'P 1'
#
loop_
_entity.id
_entity.type
_entity.pdbx_description
1 polymer ?
#
loop_
_entity_poly.entity_id
_entity_poly.type
_entity_poly.pdbx_seq_one_letter_code
_entity_poly.pdbx_strand_id
1 'polypeptide(L)'
;QREDGPKADAYYTSRSLQSRLGAWASRQSQPLQGRGSLIAEVARVTVRQGPNPARPPFWGGFRINPSEIEFWADGAFRLHDRFRWTRVAPGADWTVQRLNP
;
A
#
# COMPACT_ATOMS: atom_id res chain seq x y z
N GLN A 1 10.27 6.80 1.95
CA GLN A 1 10.42 6.68 3.40
C GLN A 1 9.51 5.58 3.93
N ARG A 2 10.05 4.68 4.73
CA ARG A 2 9.26 3.61 5.35
C ARG A 2 8.37 4.16 6.46
N GLU A 3 7.13 3.66 6.52
CA GLU A 3 6.16 3.93 7.56
C GLU A 3 5.89 2.65 8.36
N ASP A 4 6.37 2.60 9.60
CA ASP A 4 6.19 1.47 10.51
C ASP A 4 5.77 1.89 11.92
N GLY A 5 5.36 3.15 12.08
CA GLY A 5 4.88 3.73 13.31
C GLY A 5 3.35 3.87 13.38
N PRO A 6 2.85 4.91 14.09
CA PRO A 6 1.42 5.08 14.36
C PRO A 6 0.51 5.11 13.13
N LYS A 7 1.00 5.63 11.99
CA LYS A 7 0.22 5.64 10.75
C LYS A 7 0.03 4.24 10.19
N ALA A 8 1.07 3.40 10.27
CA ALA A 8 0.96 2.00 9.88
C ALA A 8 0.00 1.24 10.82
N ASP A 9 0.06 1.51 12.12
CA ASP A 9 -0.87 0.92 13.09
C ASP A 9 -2.31 1.30 12.79
N ALA A 10 -2.57 2.58 12.54
CA ALA A 10 -3.90 3.08 12.22
C ALA A 10 -4.46 2.44 10.94
N TYR A 11 -3.65 2.35 9.91
CA TYR A 11 -4.06 1.72 8.66
C TYR A 11 -4.30 0.22 8.85
N TYR A 12 -3.42 -0.47 9.55
CA TYR A 12 -3.59 -1.90 9.86
C TYR A 12 -4.90 -2.14 10.60
N THR A 13 -5.19 -1.36 11.63
CA THR A 13 -6.41 -1.47 12.43
C THR A 13 -7.68 -1.19 11.61
N SER A 14 -7.59 -0.35 10.58
CA SER A 14 -8.73 -0.05 9.69
C SER A 14 -9.11 -1.20 8.77
N ARG A 15 -8.25 -2.18 8.61
CA ARG A 15 -8.50 -3.33 7.74
C ARG A 15 -9.43 -4.34 8.40
N SER A 16 -10.10 -5.17 7.58
CA SER A 16 -10.94 -6.24 8.11
C SER A 16 -10.12 -7.21 8.97
N LEU A 17 -10.78 -7.87 9.94
CA LEU A 17 -10.12 -8.87 10.78
C LEU A 17 -9.47 -9.97 9.93
N GLN A 18 -10.14 -10.44 8.90
CA GLN A 18 -9.61 -11.47 8.00
C GLN A 18 -8.31 -11.03 7.32
N SER A 19 -8.26 -9.79 6.85
CA SER A 19 -7.06 -9.23 6.25
C SER A 19 -5.92 -9.07 7.25
N ARG A 20 -6.23 -8.68 8.49
CA ARG A 20 -5.23 -8.54 9.56
C ARG A 20 -4.63 -9.88 9.96
N LEU A 21 -5.46 -10.90 10.10
CA LEU A 21 -5.01 -12.26 10.39
C LEU A 21 -4.21 -12.84 9.23
N GLY A 22 -4.63 -12.59 7.99
CA GLY A 22 -3.92 -13.00 6.80
C GLY A 22 -2.51 -12.40 6.71
N ALA A 23 -2.33 -11.17 7.17
CA ALA A 23 -1.02 -10.53 7.20
C ALA A 23 -0.04 -11.26 8.12
N TRP A 24 -0.49 -11.82 9.23
CA TRP A 24 0.32 -12.66 10.10
C TRP A 24 0.63 -14.03 9.49
N ALA A 25 -0.35 -14.62 8.80
CA ALA A 25 -0.25 -15.97 8.25
C ALA A 25 0.60 -16.04 6.98
N SER A 26 0.56 -15.00 6.16
CA SER A 26 1.22 -14.99 4.86
C SER A 26 2.70 -14.62 4.98
N ARG A 27 3.55 -15.46 4.40
CA ARG A 27 4.94 -15.13 4.10
C ARG A 27 4.99 -14.64 2.66
N GLN A 28 4.65 -13.37 2.47
CA GLN A 28 4.45 -12.79 1.15
C GLN A 28 5.57 -13.13 0.17
N SER A 29 5.20 -13.62 -1.00
CA SER A 29 6.10 -13.99 -2.11
C SER A 29 7.03 -15.20 -1.83
N GLN A 30 6.89 -15.87 -0.69
CA GLN A 30 7.61 -17.10 -0.43
C GLN A 30 6.86 -18.31 -0.98
N PRO A 31 7.57 -19.40 -1.33
CA PRO A 31 6.92 -20.63 -1.79
C PRO A 31 5.89 -21.15 -0.79
N LEU A 32 4.78 -21.65 -1.30
CA LEU A 32 3.69 -22.23 -0.52
C LEU A 32 3.42 -23.64 -1.04
N GLN A 33 3.32 -24.62 -0.14
CA GLN A 33 3.02 -26.01 -0.51
C GLN A 33 1.65 -26.17 -1.17
N GLY A 34 0.66 -25.40 -0.70
CA GLY A 34 -0.69 -25.42 -1.23
C GLY A 34 -1.61 -24.53 -0.44
N ARG A 35 -2.83 -24.31 -0.99
CA ARG A 35 -3.84 -23.46 -0.35
C ARG A 35 -4.23 -23.96 1.04
N GLY A 36 -4.28 -25.29 1.23
CA GLY A 36 -4.62 -25.87 2.54
C GLY A 36 -3.62 -25.49 3.64
N SER A 37 -2.33 -25.40 3.31
CA SER A 37 -1.30 -24.97 4.25
C SER A 37 -1.53 -23.53 4.70
N LEU A 38 -1.93 -22.65 3.79
CA LEU A 38 -2.24 -21.25 4.11
C LEU A 38 -3.47 -21.16 5.02
N ILE A 39 -4.53 -21.89 4.69
CA ILE A 39 -5.77 -21.92 5.49
C ILE A 39 -5.47 -22.43 6.92
N ALA A 40 -4.68 -23.47 7.04
CA ALA A 40 -4.28 -24.01 8.34
C ALA A 40 -3.47 -23.00 9.15
N GLU A 41 -2.59 -22.23 8.51
CA GLU A 41 -1.82 -21.18 9.16
C GLU A 41 -2.71 -20.02 9.62
N VAL A 42 -3.68 -19.61 8.82
CA VAL A 42 -4.68 -18.61 9.23
C VAL A 42 -5.43 -19.08 10.48
N ALA A 43 -5.83 -20.33 10.56
CA ALA A 43 -6.48 -20.89 11.73
C ALA A 43 -5.59 -20.83 12.99
N ARG A 44 -4.31 -21.19 12.85
CA ARG A 44 -3.33 -21.09 13.96
C ARG A 44 -3.14 -19.65 14.42
N VAL A 45 -3.03 -18.72 13.50
CA VAL A 45 -2.90 -17.28 13.78
C VAL A 45 -4.14 -16.74 14.48
N THR A 46 -5.32 -17.16 14.05
CA THR A 46 -6.60 -16.75 14.66
C THR A 46 -6.64 -17.12 16.15
N VAL A 47 -6.22 -18.32 16.50
CA VAL A 47 -6.16 -18.76 17.90
C VAL A 47 -5.10 -17.96 18.68
N ARG A 48 -3.94 -17.76 18.10
CA ARG A 48 -2.79 -17.13 18.76
C ARG A 48 -2.97 -15.62 18.93
N GLN A 49 -3.53 -14.91 17.95
CA GLN A 49 -3.66 -13.46 17.96
C GLN A 49 -5.00 -12.97 18.52
N GLY A 50 -6.04 -13.80 18.50
CA GLY A 50 -7.36 -13.46 19.02
C GLY A 50 -8.13 -12.47 18.13
N PRO A 51 -9.19 -11.85 18.67
CA PRO A 51 -10.12 -11.02 17.89
C PRO A 51 -9.59 -9.62 17.58
N ASN A 52 -8.48 -9.20 18.17
CA ASN A 52 -7.89 -7.88 17.93
C ASN A 52 -6.37 -7.99 17.74
N PRO A 53 -5.92 -8.56 16.61
CA PRO A 53 -4.50 -8.80 16.38
C PRO A 53 -3.73 -7.49 16.23
N ALA A 54 -2.57 -7.42 16.87
CA ALA A 54 -1.63 -6.32 16.69
C ALA A 54 -0.99 -6.39 15.30
N ARG A 55 -0.46 -5.28 14.83
CA ARG A 55 0.27 -5.24 13.56
C ARG A 55 1.55 -6.07 13.66
N PRO A 56 1.81 -6.99 12.70
CA PRO A 56 3.07 -7.71 12.66
C PRO A 56 4.27 -6.75 12.52
N PRO A 57 5.42 -7.05 13.14
CA PRO A 57 6.60 -6.18 13.01
C PRO A 57 7.09 -5.99 11.58
N PHE A 58 6.87 -7.00 10.72
CA PHE A 58 7.29 -6.95 9.32
C PHE A 58 6.29 -6.24 8.40
N TRP A 59 5.10 -5.86 8.93
CA TRP A 59 4.07 -5.22 8.15
C TRP A 59 4.13 -3.71 8.31
N GLY A 60 4.21 -3.01 7.21
CA GLY A 60 4.28 -1.55 7.18
C GLY A 60 3.93 -1.02 5.80
N GLY A 61 4.28 0.20 5.54
CA GLY A 61 4.07 0.85 4.26
C GLY A 61 5.22 1.78 3.91
N PHE A 62 5.02 2.51 2.84
CA PHE A 62 5.97 3.52 2.41
C PHE A 62 5.25 4.84 2.18
N ARG A 63 5.88 5.92 2.60
CA ARG A 63 5.46 7.26 2.25
C ARG A 63 6.29 7.74 1.07
N ILE A 64 5.61 8.21 0.04
CA ILE A 64 6.24 8.85 -1.11
C ILE A 64 6.02 10.36 -0.97
N ASN A 65 7.10 11.12 -1.01
CA ASN A 65 7.06 12.57 -1.12
C ASN A 65 7.42 12.93 -2.56
N PRO A 66 6.44 13.11 -3.44
CA PRO A 66 6.72 13.30 -4.84
C PRO A 66 7.28 14.69 -5.12
N SER A 67 8.23 14.77 -6.03
CA SER A 67 8.68 16.02 -6.65
C SER A 67 8.03 16.24 -8.01
N GLU A 68 7.50 15.19 -8.60
CA GLU A 68 6.82 15.21 -9.88
C GLU A 68 5.64 14.25 -9.88
N ILE A 69 4.49 14.69 -10.40
CA ILE A 69 3.30 13.87 -10.58
C ILE A 69 2.76 14.18 -11.97
N GLU A 70 2.47 13.14 -12.74
CA GLU A 70 1.78 13.28 -14.01
C GLU A 70 0.36 12.75 -13.90
N PHE A 71 -0.60 13.57 -14.31
CA PHE A 71 -1.99 13.15 -14.48
C PHE A 71 -2.27 13.00 -15.97
N TRP A 72 -2.85 11.87 -16.32
CA TRP A 72 -3.08 11.47 -17.69
C TRP A 72 -4.54 11.07 -17.88
N ALA A 73 -5.18 11.57 -18.92
CA ALA A 73 -6.53 11.20 -19.31
C ALA A 73 -6.56 10.76 -20.76
N ASP A 74 -7.27 9.68 -21.04
CA ASP A 74 -7.40 9.14 -22.38
C ASP A 74 -8.17 10.08 -23.28
N GLY A 75 -7.68 10.31 -24.49
CA GLY A 75 -8.30 11.13 -25.52
C GLY A 75 -8.44 10.38 -26.83
N ALA A 76 -9.45 10.78 -27.63
CA ALA A 76 -9.67 10.21 -28.95
C ALA A 76 -8.44 10.42 -29.85
N PHE A 77 -8.20 9.47 -30.74
CA PHE A 77 -7.09 9.50 -31.71
C PHE A 77 -5.69 9.60 -31.06
N ARG A 78 -5.56 9.08 -29.83
CA ARG A 78 -4.33 9.18 -29.03
C ARG A 78 -3.94 10.60 -28.65
N LEU A 79 -4.86 11.55 -28.75
CA LEU A 79 -4.67 12.93 -28.32
C LEU A 79 -4.99 13.04 -26.83
N HIS A 80 -4.13 12.44 -26.01
CA HIS A 80 -4.31 12.35 -24.57
C HIS A 80 -4.06 13.68 -23.87
N ASP A 81 -4.77 13.93 -22.80
CA ASP A 81 -4.48 15.06 -21.91
C ASP A 81 -3.44 14.63 -20.89
N ARG A 82 -2.36 15.37 -20.80
CA ARG A 82 -1.26 15.10 -19.87
C ARG A 82 -0.92 16.39 -19.13
N PHE A 83 -0.95 16.32 -17.80
CA PHE A 83 -0.55 17.44 -16.93
C PHE A 83 0.56 16.98 -16.01
N ARG A 84 1.70 17.65 -16.06
CA ARG A 84 2.83 17.40 -15.17
C ARG A 84 2.88 18.47 -14.09
N TRP A 85 2.85 18.04 -12.86
CA TRP A 85 3.00 18.85 -11.67
C TRP A 85 4.41 18.65 -11.12
N THR A 86 5.14 19.73 -10.90
CA THR A 86 6.50 19.69 -10.37
C THR A 86 6.64 20.65 -9.21
N ARG A 87 7.55 20.31 -8.30
CA ARG A 87 7.96 21.20 -7.20
C ARG A 87 9.43 20.95 -6.88
N VAL A 88 10.11 21.98 -6.34
CA VAL A 88 11.54 21.93 -6.06
C VAL A 88 11.88 21.16 -4.77
N ALA A 89 10.93 21.08 -3.83
CA ALA A 89 11.13 20.41 -2.53
C ALA A 89 9.78 20.08 -1.89
N PRO A 90 9.72 19.14 -0.93
CA PRO A 90 8.53 18.91 -0.12
C PRO A 90 8.06 20.23 0.53
N GLY A 91 6.75 20.52 0.45
CA GLY A 91 6.17 21.75 0.98
C GLY A 91 6.28 22.98 0.09
N ALA A 92 7.06 22.92 -0.99
CA ALA A 92 7.12 23.99 -1.97
C ALA A 92 5.85 23.99 -2.85
N ASP A 93 5.57 25.14 -3.47
CA ASP A 93 4.45 25.27 -4.38
C ASP A 93 4.61 24.41 -5.62
N TRP A 94 3.49 23.89 -6.10
CA TRP A 94 3.43 23.12 -7.33
C TRP A 94 3.30 24.04 -8.54
N THR A 95 4.04 23.69 -9.59
CA THR A 95 3.85 24.27 -10.94
C THR A 95 3.23 23.19 -11.82
N VAL A 96 2.28 23.56 -12.66
CA VAL A 96 1.63 22.63 -13.59
C VAL A 96 1.93 23.02 -15.02
N GLN A 97 2.18 22.01 -15.85
CA GLN A 97 2.43 22.20 -17.27
C GLN A 97 1.71 21.12 -18.06
N ARG A 98 1.01 21.52 -19.11
CA ARG A 98 0.43 20.56 -20.04
C ARG A 98 1.53 19.99 -20.94
N LEU A 99 1.51 18.69 -21.18
CA LEU A 99 2.45 18.01 -22.05
C LEU A 99 1.77 17.55 -23.34
N ASN A 100 2.54 17.48 -24.41
CA ASN A 100 2.09 16.82 -25.63
C ASN A 100 1.86 15.33 -25.37
N PRO A 101 0.84 14.74 -25.98
CA PRO A 101 0.55 13.32 -25.85
C PRO A 101 1.61 12.43 -26.47
#